data_11d9f1394283acce6508037acfe119ed
#
_entry.id   11d9f1394283acce6508037acfe119ed
#
_cell.length_a   1.000
_cell.length_b   1.000
_cell.length_c   1.000
_cell.angle_alpha   90.00
_cell.angle_beta   90.00
_cell.angle_gamma   90.00
#
_symmetry.space_group_name_H-M   'P 1'
#
loop_
_entity.id
_entity.type
_entity.pdbx_description
1 polymer ?
#
loop_
_entity_poly.entity_id
_entity_poly.type
_entity_poly.pdbx_seq_one_letter_code
_entity_poly.pdbx_strand_id
1 'polypeptide(L)'
;MRKQKTGSHFWPSYSDLMTSLFFLMLVMFVLTIISLRNTILEAERLRRVSEEQLRNVQQIQEAVNQLPVDYFEEDATNKRWILKKSYSPSFRVADFDIRVLNDTTRLIKVGNSLMGVIKKLNTMKEYPKYKDMDITYLVVIEGMASKDSYYDNDALSYKRALSLYYLWKRNGISFEKSQCEVQVSGSGIRGRGRFNDDGNNPEEEVKNQRIIIQIVPKIGKLGKSK
;
A
#
# COMPACT_ATOMS: atom_id res chain seq x y z
N MET A 1 -76.05 -58.45 24.12
CA MET A 1 -75.08 -57.41 24.54
C MET A 1 -74.00 -57.31 23.48
N ARG A 2 -74.01 -56.18 22.71
CA ARG A 2 -73.05 -55.96 21.58
C ARG A 2 -71.93 -55.09 22.13
N LYS A 3 -70.70 -55.58 22.30
CA LYS A 3 -69.53 -54.80 22.73
C LYS A 3 -69.10 -53.89 21.56
N GLN A 4 -69.25 -52.61 21.74
CA GLN A 4 -68.62 -51.61 20.88
C GLN A 4 -67.14 -51.71 21.13
N LYS A 5 -66.36 -52.02 20.04
CA LYS A 5 -64.94 -51.86 20.01
C LYS A 5 -64.65 -50.34 19.75
N THR A 6 -64.28 -49.61 20.77
CA THR A 6 -63.69 -48.32 20.65
C THR A 6 -62.28 -48.48 20.06
N GLY A 7 -62.20 -48.45 18.70
CA GLY A 7 -60.94 -48.42 18.04
C GLY A 7 -60.25 -47.07 18.37
N SER A 8 -59.04 -47.11 18.91
CA SER A 8 -58.30 -45.94 19.25
C SER A 8 -57.90 -45.16 17.95
N HIS A 9 -58.60 -44.06 17.65
CA HIS A 9 -58.27 -43.14 16.56
C HIS A 9 -56.99 -42.35 16.82
N PHE A 10 -56.30 -42.66 17.93
CA PHE A 10 -55.08 -41.91 18.33
C PHE A 10 -53.87 -42.27 17.45
N TRP A 11 -53.72 -43.54 17.07
CA TRP A 11 -52.55 -43.95 16.26
C TRP A 11 -52.45 -43.36 14.86
N PRO A 12 -53.53 -43.23 14.06
CA PRO A 12 -53.46 -42.58 12.75
C PRO A 12 -53.08 -41.10 12.84
N SER A 13 -53.62 -40.38 13.82
CA SER A 13 -53.30 -38.96 14.04
C SER A 13 -51.86 -38.71 14.47
N TYR A 14 -51.32 -39.61 15.31
CA TYR A 14 -49.90 -39.54 15.72
C TYR A 14 -48.95 -39.82 14.55
N SER A 15 -49.25 -40.83 13.72
CA SER A 15 -48.47 -41.16 12.53
C SER A 15 -48.46 -40.03 11.51
N ASP A 16 -49.60 -39.36 11.31
CA ASP A 16 -49.69 -38.21 10.38
C ASP A 16 -48.88 -37.02 10.88
N LEU A 17 -48.93 -36.74 12.20
CA LEU A 17 -48.14 -35.66 12.80
C LEU A 17 -46.65 -35.97 12.71
N MET A 18 -46.20 -37.19 12.94
CA MET A 18 -44.81 -37.58 12.81
C MET A 18 -44.31 -37.49 11.36
N THR A 19 -45.15 -37.89 10.39
CA THR A 19 -44.85 -37.84 8.99
C THR A 19 -44.72 -36.38 8.50
N SER A 20 -45.63 -35.51 8.92
CA SER A 20 -45.57 -34.09 8.56
C SER A 20 -44.34 -33.38 9.19
N LEU A 21 -44.00 -33.73 10.46
CA LEU A 21 -42.80 -33.21 11.09
C LEU A 21 -41.53 -33.69 10.37
N PHE A 22 -41.50 -34.96 9.96
CA PHE A 22 -40.38 -35.49 9.17
C PHE A 22 -40.20 -34.76 7.84
N PHE A 23 -41.27 -34.51 7.09
CA PHE A 23 -41.21 -33.78 5.86
C PHE A 23 -40.75 -32.34 6.08
N LEU A 24 -41.24 -31.68 7.13
CA LEU A 24 -40.80 -30.33 7.47
C LEU A 24 -39.29 -30.29 7.78
N MET A 25 -38.80 -31.23 8.59
CA MET A 25 -37.35 -31.33 8.85
C MET A 25 -36.55 -31.64 7.60
N LEU A 26 -37.06 -32.50 6.70
CA LEU A 26 -36.40 -32.81 5.44
C LEU A 26 -36.31 -31.58 4.53
N VAL A 27 -37.40 -30.82 4.42
CA VAL A 27 -37.38 -29.55 3.64
C VAL A 27 -36.39 -28.55 4.22
N MET A 28 -36.39 -28.35 5.55
CA MET A 28 -35.44 -27.48 6.23
C MET A 28 -34.00 -27.93 6.04
N PHE A 29 -33.73 -29.22 6.07
CA PHE A 29 -32.41 -29.78 5.80
C PHE A 29 -31.95 -29.51 4.37
N VAL A 30 -32.80 -29.72 3.36
CA VAL A 30 -32.49 -29.43 1.97
C VAL A 30 -32.23 -27.96 1.76
N LEU A 31 -33.06 -27.07 2.32
CA LEU A 31 -32.84 -25.61 2.25
C LEU A 31 -31.53 -25.20 2.90
N THR A 32 -31.17 -25.80 4.03
CA THR A 32 -29.90 -25.55 4.71
C THR A 32 -28.71 -25.97 3.84
N ILE A 33 -28.78 -27.13 3.19
CA ILE A 33 -27.71 -27.59 2.29
C ILE A 33 -27.57 -26.64 1.09
N ILE A 34 -28.65 -26.19 0.48
CA ILE A 34 -28.63 -25.26 -0.65
C ILE A 34 -28.01 -23.92 -0.21
N SER A 35 -28.43 -23.41 0.95
CA SER A 35 -27.88 -22.16 1.51
C SER A 35 -26.38 -22.28 1.80
N LEU A 36 -25.97 -23.37 2.45
CA LEU A 36 -24.57 -23.64 2.75
C LEU A 36 -23.72 -23.74 1.48
N ARG A 37 -24.20 -24.45 0.46
CA ARG A 37 -23.52 -24.57 -0.83
C ARG A 37 -23.35 -23.21 -1.49
N ASN A 38 -24.37 -22.37 -1.51
CA ASN A 38 -24.30 -21.03 -2.07
C ASN A 38 -23.26 -20.17 -1.33
N THR A 39 -23.25 -20.22 0.00
CA THR A 39 -22.29 -19.50 0.83
C THR A 39 -20.85 -19.95 0.56
N ILE A 40 -20.62 -21.27 0.41
CA ILE A 40 -19.29 -21.81 0.08
C ILE A 40 -18.84 -21.32 -1.29
N LEU A 41 -19.69 -21.38 -2.31
CA LEU A 41 -19.38 -20.92 -3.67
C LEU A 41 -19.05 -19.42 -3.68
N GLU A 42 -19.78 -18.63 -2.94
CA GLU A 42 -19.53 -17.20 -2.82
C GLU A 42 -18.20 -16.92 -2.10
N ALA A 43 -17.92 -17.64 -1.01
CA ALA A 43 -16.65 -17.53 -0.29
C ALA A 43 -15.46 -17.94 -1.15
N GLU A 44 -15.57 -19.01 -1.94
CA GLU A 44 -14.53 -19.43 -2.88
C GLU A 44 -14.30 -18.38 -3.99
N ARG A 45 -15.38 -17.79 -4.50
CA ARG A 45 -15.28 -16.72 -5.50
C ARG A 45 -14.55 -15.50 -4.94
N LEU A 46 -14.93 -15.05 -3.74
CA LEU A 46 -14.27 -13.93 -3.06
C LEU A 46 -12.80 -14.23 -2.78
N ARG A 47 -12.50 -15.45 -2.35
CA ARG A 47 -11.12 -15.89 -2.11
C ARG A 47 -10.28 -15.84 -3.39
N ARG A 48 -10.77 -16.37 -4.51
CA ARG A 48 -10.05 -16.32 -5.81
C ARG A 48 -9.77 -14.90 -6.25
N VAL A 49 -10.77 -14.01 -6.13
CA VAL A 49 -10.60 -12.58 -6.46
C VAL A 49 -9.55 -11.94 -5.56
N SER A 50 -9.57 -12.24 -4.27
CA SER A 50 -8.59 -11.71 -3.32
C SER A 50 -7.16 -12.22 -3.60
N GLU A 51 -7.01 -13.51 -3.92
CA GLU A 51 -5.71 -14.11 -4.27
C GLU A 51 -5.14 -13.52 -5.59
N GLU A 52 -6.00 -13.26 -6.56
CA GLU A 52 -5.61 -12.61 -7.81
C GLU A 52 -5.18 -11.15 -7.58
N GLN A 53 -5.92 -10.41 -6.76
CA GLN A 53 -5.59 -9.06 -6.36
C GLN A 53 -4.24 -9.01 -5.64
N LEU A 54 -4.00 -9.94 -4.71
CA LEU A 54 -2.74 -10.03 -3.97
C LEU A 54 -1.56 -10.30 -4.92
N ARG A 55 -1.72 -11.22 -5.86
CA ARG A 55 -0.69 -11.49 -6.90
C ARG A 55 -0.40 -10.27 -7.76
N ASN A 56 -1.43 -9.55 -8.14
CA ASN A 56 -1.27 -8.33 -8.93
C ASN A 56 -0.53 -7.24 -8.15
N VAL A 57 -0.85 -7.07 -6.86
CA VAL A 57 -0.12 -6.15 -5.97
C VAL A 57 1.35 -6.55 -5.83
N GLN A 58 1.63 -7.84 -5.64
CA GLN A 58 3.00 -8.36 -5.56
C GLN A 58 3.79 -8.10 -6.85
N GLN A 59 3.20 -8.32 -8.02
CA GLN A 59 3.86 -8.05 -9.31
C GLN A 59 4.13 -6.56 -9.53
N ILE A 60 3.26 -5.68 -9.04
CA ILE A 60 3.50 -4.23 -9.09
C ILE A 60 4.64 -3.86 -8.14
N GLN A 61 4.66 -4.45 -6.96
CA GLN A 61 5.74 -4.26 -6.00
C GLN A 61 7.09 -4.74 -6.58
N GLU A 62 7.11 -5.89 -7.24
CA GLU A 62 8.30 -6.39 -7.96
C GLU A 62 8.74 -5.44 -9.07
N ALA A 63 7.80 -4.83 -9.80
CA ALA A 63 8.13 -3.84 -10.82
C ALA A 63 8.70 -2.53 -10.22
N VAL A 64 8.20 -2.11 -9.06
CA VAL A 64 8.77 -0.99 -8.30
C VAL A 64 10.15 -1.35 -7.76
N ASN A 65 10.38 -2.62 -7.41
CA ASN A 65 11.68 -3.12 -6.96
C ASN A 65 12.76 -3.13 -8.06
N GLN A 66 12.39 -2.87 -9.33
CA GLN A 66 13.35 -2.64 -10.42
C GLN A 66 13.89 -1.20 -10.47
N LEU A 67 13.79 -0.45 -9.36
CA LEU A 67 14.44 0.85 -9.23
C LEU A 67 15.94 0.74 -9.52
N PRO A 68 16.54 1.78 -10.13
CA PRO A 68 17.97 1.76 -10.42
C PRO A 68 18.77 1.57 -9.14
N VAL A 69 19.37 0.39 -9.00
CA VAL A 69 20.22 0.02 -7.85
C VAL A 69 21.39 0.99 -7.67
N ASP A 70 21.74 1.73 -8.72
CA ASP A 70 22.78 2.77 -8.66
C ASP A 70 22.44 3.88 -7.65
N TYR A 71 21.17 4.29 -7.58
CA TYR A 71 20.71 5.42 -6.77
C TYR A 71 19.94 5.02 -5.52
N PHE A 72 19.30 3.84 -5.55
CA PHE A 72 18.38 3.39 -4.51
C PHE A 72 18.88 2.11 -3.84
N GLU A 73 18.51 1.93 -2.59
CA GLU A 73 18.74 0.72 -1.81
C GLU A 73 17.44 0.29 -1.11
N GLU A 74 17.31 -1.00 -0.88
CA GLU A 74 16.15 -1.54 -0.18
C GLU A 74 16.31 -1.37 1.34
N ASP A 75 15.36 -0.70 1.96
CA ASP A 75 15.16 -0.70 3.41
C ASP A 75 14.22 -1.87 3.76
N ALA A 76 14.80 -3.05 3.94
CA ALA A 76 14.06 -4.28 4.20
C ALA A 76 13.24 -4.19 5.51
N THR A 77 13.70 -3.43 6.49
CA THR A 77 13.01 -3.25 7.77
C THR A 77 11.68 -2.53 7.60
N ASN A 78 11.66 -1.48 6.77
CA ASN A 78 10.47 -0.68 6.51
C ASN A 78 9.79 -1.05 5.19
N LYS A 79 10.26 -2.10 4.48
CA LYS A 79 9.73 -2.61 3.20
C LYS A 79 9.55 -1.51 2.15
N ARG A 80 10.58 -0.71 1.95
CA ARG A 80 10.58 0.42 1.02
C ARG A 80 11.92 0.61 0.35
N TRP A 81 11.92 1.29 -0.78
CA TRP A 81 13.13 1.73 -1.45
C TRP A 81 13.45 3.17 -1.03
N ILE A 82 14.70 3.39 -0.65
CA ILE A 82 15.17 4.70 -0.22
C ILE A 82 16.36 5.14 -1.07
N LEU A 83 16.54 6.45 -1.20
CA LEU A 83 17.73 7.01 -1.83
C LEU A 83 18.98 6.63 -1.02
N LYS A 84 19.98 6.06 -1.68
CA LYS A 84 21.26 5.75 -1.04
C LYS A 84 21.84 6.98 -0.34
N LYS A 85 22.47 6.76 0.80
CA LYS A 85 23.09 7.82 1.60
C LYS A 85 24.06 8.66 0.76
N SER A 86 24.83 8.06 -0.15
CA SER A 86 25.77 8.73 -1.05
C SER A 86 25.14 9.75 -1.99
N TYR A 87 23.81 9.63 -2.23
CA TYR A 87 23.04 10.53 -3.09
C TYR A 87 22.08 11.43 -2.30
N SER A 88 21.86 11.13 -1.02
CA SER A 88 21.02 11.97 -0.17
C SER A 88 21.73 13.29 0.12
N PRO A 89 21.05 14.43 -0.05
CA PRO A 89 21.64 15.73 0.30
C PRO A 89 21.89 15.79 1.80
N SER A 90 23.08 16.24 2.19
CA SER A 90 23.43 16.50 3.60
C SER A 90 23.29 18.00 3.84
N PHE A 91 22.37 18.38 4.70
CA PHE A 91 22.13 19.76 5.05
C PHE A 91 23.01 20.18 6.23
N ARG A 92 23.30 21.47 6.33
CA ARG A 92 23.88 22.06 7.55
C ARG A 92 22.80 22.20 8.63
N VAL A 93 23.22 22.42 9.84
CA VAL A 93 22.30 22.72 10.95
C VAL A 93 21.44 23.92 10.60
N ALA A 94 20.15 23.84 10.86
CA ALA A 94 19.14 24.87 10.58
C ALA A 94 19.00 25.28 9.09
N ASP A 95 19.70 24.60 8.14
CA ASP A 95 19.64 24.92 6.72
C ASP A 95 18.71 23.95 5.97
N PHE A 96 18.05 24.48 4.96
CA PHE A 96 17.13 23.75 4.09
C PHE A 96 17.34 24.03 2.60
N ASP A 97 18.20 25.01 2.24
CA ASP A 97 18.37 25.39 0.84
C ASP A 97 19.28 24.42 0.10
N ILE A 98 18.69 23.57 -0.71
CA ILE A 98 19.41 22.58 -1.51
C ILE A 98 20.33 23.20 -2.56
N ARG A 99 20.13 24.47 -2.93
CA ARG A 99 20.95 25.18 -3.92
C ARG A 99 22.33 25.53 -3.38
N VAL A 100 22.46 25.61 -2.07
CA VAL A 100 23.75 25.88 -1.40
C VAL A 100 24.63 24.62 -1.37
N LEU A 101 24.03 23.45 -1.65
CA LEU A 101 24.75 22.20 -1.69
C LEU A 101 25.55 22.06 -3.01
N ASN A 102 26.80 21.66 -2.91
CA ASN A 102 27.73 21.61 -4.05
C ASN A 102 27.38 20.54 -5.11
N ASP A 103 26.32 19.78 -4.95
CA ASP A 103 26.01 18.62 -5.81
C ASP A 103 24.53 18.54 -6.28
N THR A 104 24.00 19.70 -6.70
CA THR A 104 22.64 19.74 -7.27
C THR A 104 22.50 18.92 -8.56
N THR A 105 23.58 18.82 -9.34
CA THR A 105 23.61 18.02 -10.58
C THR A 105 23.32 16.54 -10.30
N ARG A 106 23.84 15.99 -9.20
CA ARG A 106 23.60 14.60 -8.79
C ARG A 106 22.12 14.40 -8.45
N LEU A 107 21.50 15.33 -7.74
CA LEU A 107 20.09 15.27 -7.39
C LEU A 107 19.17 15.40 -8.62
N ILE A 108 19.57 16.16 -9.62
CA ILE A 108 18.86 16.24 -10.91
C ILE A 108 18.95 14.89 -11.64
N LYS A 109 20.10 14.21 -11.63
CA LYS A 109 20.24 12.87 -12.21
C LYS A 109 19.35 11.85 -11.51
N VAL A 110 19.24 11.89 -10.18
CA VAL A 110 18.29 11.06 -9.41
C VAL A 110 16.85 11.31 -9.86
N GLY A 111 16.43 12.56 -9.98
CA GLY A 111 15.09 12.90 -10.44
C GLY A 111 14.78 12.40 -11.85
N ASN A 112 15.73 12.54 -12.78
CA ASN A 112 15.61 12.02 -14.14
C ASN A 112 15.53 10.47 -14.16
N SER A 113 16.30 9.80 -13.34
CA SER A 113 16.26 8.36 -13.18
C SER A 113 14.90 7.89 -12.67
N LEU A 114 14.35 8.56 -11.65
CA LEU A 114 13.00 8.32 -11.15
C LEU A 114 11.93 8.49 -12.23
N MET A 115 12.03 9.57 -13.03
CA MET A 115 11.14 9.79 -14.17
C MET A 115 11.20 8.64 -15.18
N GLY A 116 12.39 8.10 -15.45
CA GLY A 116 12.57 6.94 -16.31
C GLY A 116 11.83 5.71 -15.77
N VAL A 117 11.94 5.45 -14.47
CA VAL A 117 11.21 4.36 -13.80
C VAL A 117 9.71 4.55 -13.90
N ILE A 118 9.19 5.74 -13.58
CA ILE A 118 7.75 6.02 -13.63
C ILE A 118 7.21 5.86 -15.06
N LYS A 119 7.94 6.32 -16.07
CA LYS A 119 7.56 6.08 -17.47
C LYS A 119 7.49 4.59 -17.79
N LYS A 120 8.49 3.80 -17.38
CA LYS A 120 8.49 2.35 -17.55
C LYS A 120 7.30 1.69 -16.85
N LEU A 121 7.01 2.08 -15.61
CA LEU A 121 5.87 1.59 -14.85
C LEU A 121 4.53 1.94 -15.51
N ASN A 122 4.40 3.14 -16.10
CA ASN A 122 3.22 3.54 -16.84
C ASN A 122 3.03 2.71 -18.13
N THR A 123 4.10 2.39 -18.84
CA THR A 123 4.04 1.50 -20.00
C THR A 123 3.58 0.10 -19.60
N MET A 124 3.93 -0.38 -18.41
CA MET A 124 3.47 -1.67 -17.91
C MET A 124 1.95 -1.75 -17.73
N LYS A 125 1.27 -0.62 -17.47
CA LYS A 125 -0.20 -0.57 -17.37
C LYS A 125 -0.90 -0.92 -18.69
N GLU A 126 -0.23 -0.80 -19.82
CA GLU A 126 -0.78 -1.15 -21.14
C GLU A 126 -0.85 -2.66 -21.37
N TYR A 127 -0.14 -3.46 -20.55
CA TYR A 127 -0.23 -4.92 -20.64
C TYR A 127 -1.62 -5.42 -20.24
N PRO A 128 -2.17 -6.44 -20.95
CA PRO A 128 -3.54 -6.94 -20.74
C PRO A 128 -3.84 -7.28 -19.28
N LYS A 129 -2.86 -7.81 -18.56
CA LYS A 129 -3.02 -8.20 -17.13
C LYS A 129 -3.20 -7.03 -16.16
N TYR A 130 -2.83 -5.81 -16.55
CA TYR A 130 -2.92 -4.60 -15.70
C TYR A 130 -3.96 -3.60 -16.22
N LYS A 131 -4.54 -3.85 -17.40
CA LYS A 131 -5.41 -2.90 -18.11
C LYS A 131 -6.65 -2.52 -17.31
N ASP A 132 -7.16 -3.47 -16.51
CA ASP A 132 -8.37 -3.26 -15.69
C ASP A 132 -8.04 -2.77 -14.25
N MET A 133 -6.76 -2.52 -13.98
CA MET A 133 -6.31 -2.03 -12.69
C MET A 133 -6.10 -0.52 -12.72
N ASP A 134 -6.81 0.19 -11.86
CA ASP A 134 -6.58 1.61 -11.63
C ASP A 134 -5.33 1.78 -10.74
N ILE A 135 -4.15 1.74 -11.39
CA ILE A 135 -2.87 1.86 -10.72
C ILE A 135 -2.32 3.26 -10.99
N THR A 136 -2.08 4.01 -9.94
CA THR A 136 -1.31 5.24 -9.97
C THR A 136 -0.08 5.09 -9.09
N TYR A 137 0.88 5.97 -9.24
CA TYR A 137 2.10 5.97 -8.43
C TYR A 137 2.17 7.24 -7.62
N LEU A 138 2.70 7.12 -6.41
CA LEU A 138 2.96 8.22 -5.51
C LEU A 138 4.46 8.29 -5.26
N VAL A 139 5.08 9.40 -5.64
CA VAL A 139 6.44 9.73 -5.20
C VAL A 139 6.34 10.50 -3.90
N VAL A 140 6.90 9.94 -2.84
CA VAL A 140 6.98 10.59 -1.53
C VAL A 140 8.39 11.17 -1.37
N ILE A 141 8.46 12.45 -1.12
CA ILE A 141 9.70 13.17 -0.77
C ILE A 141 9.58 13.54 0.71
N GLU A 142 10.31 12.85 1.56
CA GLU A 142 10.24 13.02 3.01
C GLU A 142 11.55 13.62 3.52
N GLY A 143 11.48 14.79 4.13
CA GLY A 143 12.61 15.40 4.81
C GLY A 143 12.70 14.93 6.26
N MET A 144 13.94 14.83 6.75
CA MET A 144 14.24 14.49 8.14
C MET A 144 15.15 15.54 8.76
N ALA A 145 15.11 15.62 10.09
CA ALA A 145 15.97 16.50 10.89
C ALA A 145 16.67 15.71 12.00
N SER A 146 17.81 16.23 12.48
CA SER A 146 18.49 15.73 13.66
C SER A 146 17.71 16.05 14.93
N LYS A 147 17.91 15.24 15.97
CA LYS A 147 17.50 15.57 17.34
C LYS A 147 18.54 16.54 17.93
N ASP A 148 18.28 17.82 17.76
CA ASP A 148 19.14 18.90 18.27
C ASP A 148 18.28 19.97 18.95
N SER A 149 18.92 21.04 19.38
CA SER A 149 18.25 22.15 20.08
C SER A 149 17.47 23.09 19.15
N TYR A 150 17.42 22.81 17.85
CA TYR A 150 16.65 23.64 16.92
C TYR A 150 15.16 23.51 17.21
N TYR A 151 14.49 24.65 17.41
CA TYR A 151 13.13 24.71 17.93
C TYR A 151 12.03 24.20 16.97
N ASP A 152 12.29 24.19 15.67
CA ASP A 152 11.27 23.89 14.64
C ASP A 152 11.78 22.84 13.62
N ASN A 153 12.17 21.69 14.14
CA ASN A 153 12.66 20.57 13.32
C ASN A 153 11.60 20.01 12.36
N ASP A 154 10.31 20.16 12.69
CA ASP A 154 9.23 19.69 11.83
C ASP A 154 9.13 20.55 10.58
N ALA A 155 9.06 21.89 10.71
CA ALA A 155 9.04 22.76 9.55
C ALA A 155 10.38 22.72 8.77
N LEU A 156 11.50 22.57 9.46
CA LEU A 156 12.81 22.45 8.81
C LEU A 156 12.88 21.23 7.91
N SER A 157 12.42 20.08 8.39
CA SER A 157 12.39 18.84 7.62
C SER A 157 11.49 18.96 6.38
N TYR A 158 10.31 19.56 6.52
CA TYR A 158 9.42 19.84 5.39
C TYR A 158 10.05 20.77 4.35
N LYS A 159 10.69 21.87 4.79
CA LYS A 159 11.39 22.80 3.91
C LYS A 159 12.52 22.13 3.12
N ARG A 160 13.24 21.19 3.72
CA ARG A 160 14.25 20.37 3.04
C ARG A 160 13.66 19.55 1.91
N ALA A 161 12.58 18.82 2.16
CA ALA A 161 11.89 18.06 1.13
C ALA A 161 11.33 18.95 0.03
N LEU A 162 10.73 20.08 0.39
CA LEU A 162 10.17 21.05 -0.54
C LEU A 162 11.25 21.69 -1.43
N SER A 163 12.45 21.93 -0.91
CA SER A 163 13.56 22.49 -1.68
C SER A 163 14.02 21.52 -2.78
N LEU A 164 14.02 20.19 -2.53
CA LEU A 164 14.31 19.19 -3.55
C LEU A 164 13.22 19.15 -4.62
N TYR A 165 11.95 19.14 -4.20
CA TYR A 165 10.83 19.20 -5.14
C TYR A 165 10.92 20.40 -6.09
N TYR A 166 11.22 21.58 -5.57
CA TYR A 166 11.40 22.77 -6.40
C TYR A 166 12.66 22.74 -7.26
N LEU A 167 13.75 22.11 -6.79
CA LEU A 167 14.92 21.88 -7.63
C LEU A 167 14.55 21.08 -8.87
N TRP A 168 13.82 19.97 -8.68
CA TRP A 168 13.37 19.13 -9.78
C TRP A 168 12.42 19.85 -10.71
N LYS A 169 11.41 20.52 -10.17
CA LYS A 169 10.43 21.27 -10.98
C LYS A 169 11.07 22.34 -11.85
N ARG A 170 12.04 23.09 -11.32
CA ARG A 170 12.81 24.11 -12.08
C ARG A 170 13.68 23.51 -13.17
N ASN A 171 14.11 22.27 -13.03
CA ASN A 171 14.89 21.56 -14.04
C ASN A 171 14.03 20.69 -14.97
N GLY A 172 12.73 20.95 -15.06
CA GLY A 172 11.81 20.28 -15.99
C GLY A 172 11.39 18.86 -15.56
N ILE A 173 11.75 18.42 -14.36
CA ILE A 173 11.34 17.13 -13.81
C ILE A 173 10.00 17.34 -13.10
N SER A 174 8.91 16.85 -13.72
CA SER A 174 7.54 16.96 -13.22
C SER A 174 6.85 15.61 -13.30
N PHE A 175 6.64 15.01 -12.17
CA PHE A 175 6.05 13.68 -12.04
C PHE A 175 4.54 13.69 -12.35
N GLU A 176 3.87 14.80 -12.07
CA GLU A 176 2.43 14.97 -12.32
C GLU A 176 2.07 14.82 -13.81
N LYS A 177 2.99 15.23 -14.70
CA LYS A 177 2.83 15.03 -16.15
C LYS A 177 2.88 13.56 -16.57
N SER A 178 3.35 12.68 -15.71
CA SER A 178 3.50 11.23 -15.94
C SER A 178 2.46 10.41 -15.16
N GLN A 179 1.30 10.98 -14.84
CA GLN A 179 0.24 10.32 -14.06
C GLN A 179 0.75 9.78 -12.72
N CYS A 180 1.62 10.52 -12.08
CA CYS A 180 2.21 10.20 -10.80
C CYS A 180 1.92 11.34 -9.83
N GLU A 181 1.35 11.01 -8.68
CA GLU A 181 1.15 11.98 -7.60
C GLU A 181 2.49 12.25 -6.90
N VAL A 182 2.67 13.46 -6.38
CA VAL A 182 3.82 13.81 -5.54
C VAL A 182 3.33 14.25 -4.18
N GLN A 183 3.91 13.67 -3.16
CA GLN A 183 3.70 14.07 -1.78
C GLN A 183 5.00 14.57 -1.20
N VAL A 184 4.99 15.78 -0.67
CA VAL A 184 6.11 16.37 0.07
C VAL A 184 5.75 16.35 1.56
N SER A 185 6.61 15.79 2.39
CA SER A 185 6.39 15.67 3.82
C SER A 185 7.65 15.99 4.62
N GLY A 186 7.46 16.33 5.88
CA GLY A 186 8.52 16.45 6.87
C GLY A 186 8.20 15.57 8.05
N SER A 187 9.11 14.70 8.46
CA SER A 187 8.95 13.83 9.62
C SER A 187 9.70 14.34 10.87
N GLY A 188 10.37 15.48 10.73
CA GLY A 188 11.11 16.09 11.82
C GLY A 188 12.11 15.13 12.44
N ILE A 189 12.01 14.97 13.73
CA ILE A 189 12.83 14.04 14.52
C ILE A 189 12.17 12.68 14.73
N ARG A 190 10.98 12.43 14.17
CA ARG A 190 10.15 11.23 14.42
C ARG A 190 10.11 10.25 13.25
N GLY A 191 10.76 10.57 12.13
CA GLY A 191 10.72 9.74 10.92
C GLY A 191 11.27 8.32 11.16
N ARG A 192 10.67 7.33 10.52
CA ARG A 192 11.16 5.95 10.55
C ARG A 192 12.47 5.83 9.77
N GLY A 193 13.33 4.90 10.21
CA GLY A 193 14.62 4.65 9.56
C GLY A 193 15.69 5.67 9.93
N ARG A 194 15.55 6.31 11.08
CA ARG A 194 16.62 7.15 11.65
C ARG A 194 17.86 6.31 11.96
N PHE A 195 19.00 6.96 11.87
CA PHE A 195 20.22 6.44 12.44
C PHE A 195 20.24 6.77 13.93
N ASN A 196 20.58 5.82 14.77
CA ASN A 196 20.74 5.98 16.21
C ASN A 196 19.61 6.79 16.86
N ASP A 197 18.49 6.14 17.12
CA ASP A 197 17.24 6.82 17.53
C ASP A 197 17.24 7.32 18.98
N ASP A 198 18.30 7.02 19.75
CA ASP A 198 18.44 7.41 21.15
C ASP A 198 18.87 8.88 21.34
N GLY A 199 19.38 9.53 20.29
CA GLY A 199 19.80 10.93 20.33
C GLY A 199 21.11 11.19 21.07
N ASN A 200 21.81 10.14 21.53
CA ASN A 200 22.99 10.28 22.39
C ASN A 200 24.29 10.53 21.62
N ASN A 201 24.30 10.33 20.29
CA ASN A 201 25.47 10.53 19.46
C ASN A 201 25.25 11.64 18.41
N PRO A 202 25.79 12.84 18.61
CA PRO A 202 25.63 13.97 17.69
C PRO A 202 26.13 13.67 16.26
N GLU A 203 27.19 12.89 16.09
CA GLU A 203 27.73 12.55 14.78
C GLU A 203 26.77 11.62 13.99
N GLU A 204 26.09 10.71 14.67
CA GLU A 204 25.05 9.88 14.09
C GLU A 204 23.79 10.70 13.79
N GLU A 205 23.43 11.63 14.67
CA GLU A 205 22.27 12.51 14.46
C GLU A 205 22.40 13.38 13.22
N VAL A 206 23.58 13.87 12.88
CA VAL A 206 23.84 14.60 11.62
C VAL A 206 23.45 13.77 10.39
N LYS A 207 23.59 12.44 10.45
CA LYS A 207 23.19 11.55 9.35
C LYS A 207 21.67 11.55 9.11
N ASN A 208 20.89 12.01 10.08
CA ASN A 208 19.44 12.17 9.96
C ASN A 208 19.02 13.47 9.24
N GLN A 209 19.94 14.38 8.99
CA GLN A 209 19.68 15.59 8.20
C GLN A 209 19.66 15.27 6.70
N ARG A 210 18.65 14.51 6.27
CA ARG A 210 18.59 13.94 4.93
C ARG A 210 17.17 13.98 4.33
N ILE A 211 17.07 13.60 3.07
CA ILE A 211 15.81 13.38 2.37
C ILE A 211 15.68 11.91 2.01
N ILE A 212 14.52 11.34 2.27
CA ILE A 212 14.11 10.02 1.83
C ILE A 212 13.17 10.19 0.64
N ILE A 213 13.36 9.39 -0.40
CA ILE A 213 12.51 9.37 -1.57
C ILE A 213 12.01 7.95 -1.73
N GLN A 214 10.69 7.80 -1.90
CA GLN A 214 10.07 6.49 -2.11
C GLN A 214 9.06 6.58 -3.25
N ILE A 215 8.89 5.46 -3.96
CA ILE A 215 7.78 5.26 -4.89
C ILE A 215 6.83 4.25 -4.26
N VAL A 216 5.56 4.63 -4.16
CA VAL A 216 4.50 3.80 -3.60
C VAL A 216 3.45 3.56 -4.68
N PRO A 217 3.12 2.31 -5.03
CA PRO A 217 1.99 2.02 -5.88
C PRO A 217 0.69 2.33 -5.13
N LYS A 218 -0.19 3.11 -5.76
CA LYS A 218 -1.52 3.43 -5.25
C LYS A 218 -2.54 2.70 -6.12
N ILE A 219 -3.19 1.72 -5.55
CA ILE A 219 -4.20 0.92 -6.22
C ILE A 219 -5.55 1.56 -5.94
N GLY A 220 -6.20 2.03 -7.00
CA GLY A 220 -7.55 2.57 -6.94
C GLY A 220 -8.61 1.48 -6.78
N LYS A 221 -9.87 1.80 -7.06
CA LYS A 221 -10.96 0.81 -7.02
C LYS A 221 -10.67 -0.28 -8.05
N LEU A 222 -10.50 -1.50 -7.57
CA LEU A 222 -10.46 -2.68 -8.43
C LEU A 222 -11.82 -2.79 -9.10
N GLY A 223 -11.83 -2.76 -10.43
CA GLY A 223 -13.04 -2.78 -11.22
C GLY A 223 -13.95 -3.90 -10.77
N LYS A 224 -15.26 -3.58 -10.62
CA LYS A 224 -16.26 -4.63 -10.44
C LYS A 224 -16.19 -5.50 -11.69
N SER A 225 -15.75 -6.74 -11.53
CA SER A 225 -15.96 -7.77 -12.56
C SER A 225 -17.45 -7.74 -12.93
N LYS A 226 -17.75 -7.35 -14.18
CA LYS A 226 -19.08 -7.48 -14.77
C LYS A 226 -19.46 -8.94 -14.87
#